data_67bb37b7dcf91b629e6572d4351f3955
#
_entry.id   67bb37b7dcf91b629e6572d4351f3955
#
_cell.length_a   1.000
_cell.length_b   1.000
_cell.length_c   1.000
_cell.angle_alpha   90.00
_cell.angle_beta   90.00
_cell.angle_gamma   90.00
#
_symmetry.space_group_name_H-M   'P 1'
#
loop_
_entity.id
_entity.type
_entity.pdbx_description
1 polymer ?
#
loop_
_entity_poly.entity_id
_entity_poly.type
_entity_poly.pdbx_seq_one_letter_code
_entity_poly.pdbx_strand_id
1 'polypeptide(L)'
;SEYFEGGIFMDHFGFWSIIPPIIAIIMVLLTRSVIVSLFLGLFSGILLLTSFHPISSLKKLLGDYLYSTVADEYNAGILILLVFIGGFVALLENSGGAKAFANRFISGAKSRIKIQLAAWFSGIIIFFSEMGTPLIVGPIYESLFDKAKISREKLAWIIDSTASPVSVMVPFIGWGVYIMGLIDTEFKRLSIDMSSWDAFMVSLPYFIYPVLAVLIVPLIILLKLDFGPMESAEDRIMNSGQIYWDNAKPLRESVEVDKDVENKSKPILIWLPIVILIVSLFTLLAPKGFPFQSVEGKDFRIALSLSYFFAAISIILLMLFYKVKTISQSLNIYTSGMKNMTDILVILVLAWSLGGVLDKLETANYIVQVIDGTIPPAIVPALIFLVGACMSFANGTSWGTFAIMLPLAIPLGYHLDISLAVCIGAVISGGIFGDHSSPISDTTILSSTGAGADHKDHNKTQVPIAIFNGVVTTIALLITSMIDFKFTLILAILFMICGVFIINQVQKYRYNH
;
A
#
# COMPACT_ATOMS: atom_id res chain seq x y z
N SER A 1 27.77 -4.03 -25.64
CA SER A 1 29.00 -4.83 -25.47
C SER A 1 28.63 -6.27 -25.33
N GLU A 2 29.03 -7.07 -26.32
CA GLU A 2 28.82 -8.52 -26.36
C GLU A 2 29.67 -9.19 -25.26
N TYR A 3 29.06 -10.00 -24.43
CA TYR A 3 29.73 -10.73 -23.35
C TYR A 3 30.10 -12.13 -23.82
N PHE A 4 31.31 -12.58 -23.52
CA PHE A 4 31.86 -13.83 -23.99
C PHE A 4 32.00 -14.83 -22.82
N GLU A 5 31.15 -15.86 -22.76
CA GLU A 5 31.34 -17.03 -21.91
C GLU A 5 31.33 -18.29 -22.79
N GLY A 6 32.48 -18.98 -22.88
CA GLY A 6 32.58 -20.28 -23.56
C GLY A 6 32.32 -20.30 -25.08
N GLY A 7 32.44 -19.16 -25.80
CA GLY A 7 32.25 -19.12 -27.26
C GLY A 7 30.81 -18.91 -27.74
N ILE A 8 29.87 -18.64 -26.83
CA ILE A 8 28.46 -18.29 -27.10
C ILE A 8 28.28 -16.82 -26.76
N PHE A 9 27.73 -16.01 -27.69
CA PHE A 9 27.29 -14.65 -27.41
C PHE A 9 26.07 -14.72 -26.52
N MET A 10 26.14 -14.10 -25.34
CA MET A 10 25.02 -14.00 -24.42
C MET A 10 24.47 -12.57 -24.43
N ASP A 11 23.16 -12.44 -24.51
CA ASP A 11 22.44 -11.15 -24.46
C ASP A 11 22.30 -10.61 -23.02
N HIS A 12 23.03 -11.20 -22.04
CA HIS A 12 22.96 -10.84 -20.61
C HIS A 12 24.26 -11.21 -19.87
N PHE A 13 24.43 -10.66 -18.63
CA PHE A 13 25.56 -10.98 -17.72
C PHE A 13 25.48 -12.38 -17.09
N GLY A 14 24.60 -13.26 -17.55
CA GLY A 14 24.42 -14.59 -16.96
C GLY A 14 23.95 -14.51 -15.51
N PHE A 15 24.40 -15.47 -14.69
CA PHE A 15 24.05 -15.54 -13.25
C PHE A 15 24.35 -14.24 -12.49
N TRP A 16 25.35 -13.46 -12.90
CA TRP A 16 25.73 -12.21 -12.24
C TRP A 16 24.63 -11.15 -12.32
N SER A 17 23.76 -11.18 -13.34
CA SER A 17 22.69 -10.20 -13.51
C SER A 17 21.63 -10.24 -12.42
N ILE A 18 21.42 -11.39 -11.75
CA ILE A 18 20.44 -11.53 -10.66
C ILE A 18 21.03 -11.20 -9.28
N ILE A 19 22.34 -10.98 -9.16
CA ILE A 19 22.98 -10.66 -7.87
C ILE A 19 22.45 -9.37 -7.26
N PRO A 20 22.31 -8.24 -7.99
CA PRO A 20 21.78 -7.00 -7.43
C PRO A 20 20.40 -7.12 -6.82
N PRO A 21 19.37 -7.66 -7.49
CA PRO A 21 18.06 -7.82 -6.88
C PRO A 21 18.07 -8.84 -5.73
N ILE A 22 18.86 -9.92 -5.79
CA ILE A 22 19.02 -10.85 -4.68
C ILE A 22 19.62 -10.15 -3.46
N ILE A 23 20.67 -9.33 -3.64
CA ILE A 23 21.24 -8.53 -2.54
C ILE A 23 20.18 -7.59 -1.96
N ALA A 24 19.42 -6.87 -2.80
CA ALA A 24 18.36 -5.99 -2.31
C ALA A 24 17.32 -6.76 -1.47
N ILE A 25 16.86 -7.93 -1.94
CA ILE A 25 15.90 -8.77 -1.23
C ILE A 25 16.48 -9.30 0.08
N ILE A 26 17.69 -9.90 0.05
CA ILE A 26 18.34 -10.45 1.26
C ILE A 26 18.59 -9.35 2.29
N MET A 27 19.10 -8.19 1.83
CA MET A 27 19.42 -7.09 2.74
C MET A 27 18.17 -6.48 3.38
N VAL A 28 17.03 -6.46 2.69
CA VAL A 28 15.78 -6.04 3.30
C VAL A 28 15.35 -6.99 4.41
N LEU A 29 15.52 -8.29 4.23
CA LEU A 29 15.21 -9.30 5.24
C LEU A 29 16.13 -9.22 6.46
N LEU A 30 17.42 -8.87 6.24
CA LEU A 30 18.42 -8.80 7.31
C LEU A 30 18.42 -7.47 8.05
N THR A 31 18.33 -6.35 7.33
CA THR A 31 18.50 -4.99 7.90
C THR A 31 17.20 -4.32 8.27
N ARG A 32 16.08 -4.79 7.71
CA ARG A 32 14.76 -4.15 7.80
C ARG A 32 14.77 -2.68 7.34
N SER A 33 15.74 -2.32 6.51
CA SER A 33 15.91 -0.97 5.95
C SER A 33 15.86 -1.02 4.43
N VAL A 34 14.78 -0.50 3.85
CA VAL A 34 14.58 -0.46 2.40
C VAL A 34 15.65 0.38 1.71
N ILE A 35 15.98 1.55 2.29
CA ILE A 35 16.98 2.48 1.74
C ILE A 35 18.35 1.79 1.65
N VAL A 36 18.80 1.16 2.74
CA VAL A 36 20.08 0.43 2.76
C VAL A 36 20.07 -0.70 1.75
N SER A 37 18.98 -1.42 1.64
CA SER A 37 18.85 -2.60 0.76
C SER A 37 18.87 -2.21 -0.71
N LEU A 38 18.11 -1.19 -1.10
CA LEU A 38 18.12 -0.63 -2.46
C LEU A 38 19.51 -0.08 -2.81
N PHE A 39 20.14 0.65 -1.88
CA PHE A 39 21.48 1.18 -2.09
C PHE A 39 22.52 0.07 -2.34
N LEU A 40 22.51 -0.98 -1.52
CA LEU A 40 23.46 -2.10 -1.66
C LEU A 40 23.19 -2.91 -2.94
N GLY A 41 21.92 -3.15 -3.29
CA GLY A 41 21.54 -3.74 -4.56
C GLY A 41 22.02 -2.92 -5.75
N LEU A 42 21.71 -1.62 -5.77
CA LEU A 42 22.14 -0.68 -6.78
C LEU A 42 23.67 -0.64 -6.92
N PHE A 43 24.37 -0.47 -5.80
CA PHE A 43 25.83 -0.38 -5.81
C PHE A 43 26.50 -1.67 -6.28
N SER A 44 25.99 -2.84 -5.88
CA SER A 44 26.49 -4.14 -6.34
C SER A 44 26.34 -4.31 -7.85
N GLY A 45 25.22 -3.88 -8.44
CA GLY A 45 25.04 -3.90 -9.90
C GLY A 45 25.96 -2.94 -10.62
N ILE A 46 26.21 -1.76 -10.10
CA ILE A 46 27.17 -0.80 -10.66
C ILE A 46 28.60 -1.36 -10.58
N LEU A 47 28.96 -2.06 -9.49
CA LEU A 47 30.24 -2.75 -9.37
C LEU A 47 30.44 -3.77 -10.50
N LEU A 48 29.42 -4.56 -10.82
CA LEU A 48 29.46 -5.48 -11.95
C LEU A 48 29.68 -4.74 -13.27
N LEU A 49 28.93 -3.68 -13.53
CA LEU A 49 29.03 -2.86 -14.74
C LEU A 49 30.37 -2.11 -14.89
N THR A 50 31.14 -2.00 -13.81
CA THR A 50 32.45 -1.32 -13.78
C THR A 50 33.62 -2.28 -13.55
N SER A 51 33.39 -3.59 -13.76
CA SER A 51 34.42 -4.61 -13.54
C SER A 51 35.08 -4.52 -12.14
N PHE A 52 34.26 -4.28 -11.11
CA PHE A 52 34.66 -4.17 -9.70
C PHE A 52 35.64 -3.02 -9.38
N HIS A 53 35.59 -1.90 -10.12
CA HIS A 53 36.37 -0.70 -9.82
C HIS A 53 35.64 0.25 -8.86
N PRO A 54 35.91 0.30 -7.54
CA PRO A 54 35.10 1.01 -6.56
C PRO A 54 34.94 2.51 -6.83
N ILE A 55 36.03 3.19 -7.21
CA ILE A 55 36.00 4.63 -7.48
C ILE A 55 35.17 4.95 -8.73
N SER A 56 35.30 4.15 -9.79
CA SER A 56 34.47 4.29 -11.00
C SER A 56 33.01 4.01 -10.68
N SER A 57 32.74 3.02 -9.84
CA SER A 57 31.37 2.70 -9.39
C SER A 57 30.73 3.86 -8.63
N LEU A 58 31.44 4.49 -7.70
CA LEU A 58 30.94 5.65 -6.97
C LEU A 58 30.70 6.86 -7.90
N LYS A 59 31.58 7.12 -8.88
CA LYS A 59 31.36 8.17 -9.87
C LYS A 59 30.11 7.90 -10.71
N LYS A 60 29.93 6.67 -11.21
CA LYS A 60 28.75 6.28 -11.96
C LYS A 60 27.48 6.31 -11.11
N LEU A 61 27.54 5.84 -9.87
CA LEU A 61 26.41 5.91 -8.94
C LEU A 61 25.88 7.33 -8.83
N LEU A 62 26.76 8.30 -8.59
CA LEU A 62 26.35 9.71 -8.44
C LEU A 62 25.92 10.31 -9.80
N GLY A 63 26.78 10.25 -10.83
CA GLY A 63 26.59 10.96 -12.08
C GLY A 63 25.53 10.31 -12.97
N ASP A 64 25.71 9.02 -13.27
CA ASP A 64 24.94 8.33 -14.31
C ASP A 64 23.60 7.80 -13.79
N TYR A 65 23.48 7.58 -12.47
CA TYR A 65 22.27 7.04 -11.85
C TYR A 65 21.54 8.05 -10.99
N LEU A 66 22.09 8.50 -9.87
CA LEU A 66 21.34 9.35 -8.94
C LEU A 66 21.02 10.72 -9.52
N TYR A 67 22.04 11.43 -10.07
CA TYR A 67 21.82 12.77 -10.61
C TYR A 67 20.96 12.73 -11.88
N SER A 68 21.22 11.80 -12.79
CA SER A 68 20.41 11.65 -14.01
C SER A 68 18.95 11.28 -13.69
N THR A 69 18.73 10.41 -12.71
CA THR A 69 17.39 10.01 -12.28
C THR A 69 16.60 11.19 -11.69
N VAL A 70 17.25 12.03 -10.87
CA VAL A 70 16.59 13.21 -10.28
C VAL A 70 16.39 14.33 -11.33
N ALA A 71 17.31 14.45 -12.28
CA ALA A 71 17.23 15.47 -13.34
C ALA A 71 16.23 15.14 -14.46
N ASP A 72 15.73 13.90 -14.51
CA ASP A 72 14.64 13.55 -15.43
C ASP A 72 13.37 14.34 -15.12
N GLU A 73 12.79 15.02 -16.12
CA GLU A 73 11.64 15.92 -15.94
C GLU A 73 10.43 15.18 -15.35
N TYR A 74 10.24 13.92 -15.71
CA TYR A 74 9.13 13.11 -15.22
C TYR A 74 9.33 12.78 -13.73
N ASN A 75 10.50 12.25 -13.40
CA ASN A 75 10.83 11.86 -12.02
C ASN A 75 10.81 13.07 -11.08
N ALA A 76 11.39 14.20 -11.49
CA ALA A 76 11.35 15.45 -10.73
C ALA A 76 9.91 15.91 -10.47
N GLY A 77 9.03 15.81 -11.47
CA GLY A 77 7.61 16.12 -11.30
C GLY A 77 6.90 15.25 -10.26
N ILE A 78 7.20 13.95 -10.21
CA ILE A 78 6.65 13.03 -9.19
C ILE A 78 7.19 13.37 -7.80
N LEU A 79 8.49 13.63 -7.66
CA LEU A 79 9.09 13.99 -6.38
C LEU A 79 8.43 15.25 -5.81
N ILE A 80 8.25 16.30 -6.62
CA ILE A 80 7.56 17.54 -6.21
C ILE A 80 6.10 17.28 -5.83
N LEU A 81 5.39 16.49 -6.64
CA LEU A 81 4.00 16.15 -6.39
C LEU A 81 3.82 15.43 -5.05
N LEU A 82 4.66 14.44 -4.74
CA LEU A 82 4.62 13.71 -3.46
C LEU A 82 4.87 14.63 -2.26
N VAL A 83 5.75 15.62 -2.40
CA VAL A 83 5.97 16.63 -1.35
C VAL A 83 4.68 17.44 -1.10
N PHE A 84 3.97 17.88 -2.14
CA PHE A 84 2.70 18.59 -1.99
C PHE A 84 1.60 17.72 -1.38
N ILE A 85 1.53 16.44 -1.79
CA ILE A 85 0.61 15.45 -1.22
C ILE A 85 0.86 15.33 0.29
N GLY A 86 2.11 15.15 0.72
CA GLY A 86 2.44 15.03 2.14
C GLY A 86 2.00 16.24 2.97
N GLY A 87 2.21 17.44 2.44
CA GLY A 87 1.74 18.67 3.08
C GLY A 87 0.22 18.72 3.22
N PHE A 88 -0.52 18.37 2.15
CA PHE A 88 -1.98 18.35 2.16
C PHE A 88 -2.55 17.30 3.12
N VAL A 89 -2.00 16.08 3.10
CA VAL A 89 -2.42 14.99 4.01
C VAL A 89 -2.24 15.40 5.47
N ALA A 90 -1.09 16.00 5.81
CA ALA A 90 -0.85 16.50 7.16
C ALA A 90 -1.88 17.57 7.60
N LEU A 91 -2.31 18.45 6.70
CA LEU A 91 -3.39 19.40 6.98
C LEU A 91 -4.71 18.70 7.26
N LEU A 92 -5.09 17.69 6.45
CA LEU A 92 -6.32 16.92 6.65
C LEU A 92 -6.30 16.22 8.02
N GLU A 93 -5.22 15.53 8.37
CA GLU A 93 -5.05 14.83 9.64
C GLU A 93 -5.17 15.77 10.85
N ASN A 94 -4.52 16.94 10.77
CA ASN A 94 -4.48 17.91 11.88
C ASN A 94 -5.67 18.87 11.92
N SER A 95 -6.61 18.79 10.96
CA SER A 95 -7.82 19.64 10.92
C SER A 95 -8.87 19.25 11.97
N GLY A 96 -8.80 18.01 12.48
CA GLY A 96 -9.86 17.40 13.31
C GLY A 96 -11.14 17.08 12.53
N GLY A 97 -11.18 17.38 11.23
CA GLY A 97 -12.35 17.19 10.38
C GLY A 97 -12.75 15.72 10.23
N ALA A 98 -11.76 14.81 10.12
CA ALA A 98 -12.01 13.37 10.04
C ALA A 98 -12.67 12.83 11.31
N LYS A 99 -12.24 13.30 12.48
CA LYS A 99 -12.87 12.97 13.75
C LYS A 99 -14.29 13.51 13.84
N ALA A 100 -14.49 14.77 13.45
CA ALA A 100 -15.83 15.37 13.44
C ALA A 100 -16.79 14.67 12.46
N PHE A 101 -16.25 14.15 11.34
CA PHE A 101 -17.00 13.37 10.37
C PHE A 101 -17.39 12.00 10.94
N ALA A 102 -16.43 11.22 11.48
CA ALA A 102 -16.66 9.91 12.07
C ALA A 102 -17.66 9.97 13.25
N ASN A 103 -17.57 10.99 14.11
CA ASN A 103 -18.52 11.21 15.21
C ASN A 103 -19.97 11.32 14.76
N ARG A 104 -20.24 11.74 13.52
CA ARG A 104 -21.58 11.83 12.96
C ARG A 104 -22.22 10.46 12.68
N PHE A 105 -21.42 9.44 12.38
CA PHE A 105 -21.89 8.07 12.15
C PHE A 105 -22.18 7.33 13.47
N ILE A 106 -21.51 7.71 14.54
CA ILE A 106 -21.67 7.10 15.86
C ILE A 106 -23.07 7.27 16.41
N SER A 107 -23.69 8.43 16.21
CA SER A 107 -25.01 8.77 16.79
C SER A 107 -26.14 7.82 16.37
N GLY A 108 -25.98 7.10 15.25
CA GLY A 108 -26.94 6.09 14.76
C GLY A 108 -26.59 4.63 15.07
N ALA A 109 -25.39 4.36 15.59
CA ALA A 109 -24.86 3.00 15.75
C ALA A 109 -25.20 2.44 17.15
N LYS A 110 -26.36 1.75 17.28
CA LYS A 110 -26.86 1.21 18.55
C LYS A 110 -26.69 -0.32 18.71
N SER A 111 -26.20 -1.03 17.70
CA SER A 111 -26.00 -2.48 17.77
C SER A 111 -24.55 -2.85 17.45
N ARG A 112 -24.09 -4.01 17.92
CA ARG A 112 -22.73 -4.54 17.67
C ARG A 112 -22.38 -4.49 16.16
N ILE A 113 -23.29 -4.94 15.29
CA ILE A 113 -23.09 -4.92 13.84
C ILE A 113 -22.91 -3.48 13.33
N LYS A 114 -23.80 -2.57 13.72
CA LYS A 114 -23.76 -1.18 13.26
C LYS A 114 -22.50 -0.44 13.72
N ILE A 115 -22.03 -0.70 14.95
CA ILE A 115 -20.79 -0.10 15.47
C ILE A 115 -19.59 -0.55 14.66
N GLN A 116 -19.46 -1.85 14.37
CA GLN A 116 -18.36 -2.40 13.59
C GLN A 116 -18.39 -1.91 12.13
N LEU A 117 -19.58 -1.92 11.49
CA LEU A 117 -19.72 -1.39 10.13
C LEU A 117 -19.45 0.12 10.05
N ALA A 118 -19.80 0.89 11.10
CA ALA A 118 -19.49 2.30 11.17
C ALA A 118 -17.98 2.55 11.28
N ALA A 119 -17.25 1.73 12.06
CA ALA A 119 -15.79 1.79 12.13
C ALA A 119 -15.15 1.46 10.77
N TRP A 120 -15.59 0.37 10.12
CA TRP A 120 -15.13 -0.03 8.80
C TRP A 120 -15.37 1.07 7.75
N PHE A 121 -16.58 1.63 7.70
CA PHE A 121 -16.92 2.70 6.76
C PHE A 121 -16.12 3.99 7.02
N SER A 122 -15.89 4.32 8.31
CA SER A 122 -15.05 5.46 8.68
C SER A 122 -13.61 5.27 8.22
N GLY A 123 -13.06 4.05 8.32
CA GLY A 123 -11.73 3.74 7.79
C GLY A 123 -11.64 3.92 6.27
N ILE A 124 -12.64 3.45 5.52
CA ILE A 124 -12.67 3.65 4.06
C ILE A 124 -12.69 5.14 3.68
N ILE A 125 -13.43 5.97 4.42
CA ILE A 125 -13.52 7.40 4.10
C ILE A 125 -12.20 8.15 4.36
N ILE A 126 -11.38 7.64 5.29
CA ILE A 126 -10.06 8.20 5.58
C ILE A 126 -8.98 7.61 4.64
N PHE A 127 -9.35 7.25 3.43
CA PHE A 127 -8.48 6.64 2.40
C PHE A 127 -7.20 7.41 2.10
N PHE A 128 -7.16 8.70 2.41
CA PHE A 128 -6.07 9.61 2.07
C PHE A 128 -4.82 9.45 2.96
N SER A 129 -4.93 8.75 4.09
CA SER A 129 -3.82 8.50 5.00
C SER A 129 -3.92 7.12 5.66
N GLU A 130 -3.01 6.24 5.32
CA GLU A 130 -2.90 4.91 5.94
C GLU A 130 -2.52 4.97 7.42
N MET A 131 -1.67 5.94 7.78
CA MET A 131 -1.25 6.15 9.18
C MET A 131 -2.30 6.93 9.98
N GLY A 132 -3.01 7.85 9.32
CA GLY A 132 -4.07 8.65 9.94
C GLY A 132 -5.31 7.82 10.28
N THR A 133 -5.66 6.84 9.45
CA THR A 133 -6.82 5.97 9.69
C THR A 133 -6.80 5.31 11.08
N PRO A 134 -5.74 4.61 11.51
CA PRO A 134 -5.64 4.05 12.85
C PRO A 134 -5.75 5.07 13.97
N LEU A 135 -5.03 6.17 13.84
CA LEU A 135 -4.93 7.20 14.87
C LEU A 135 -6.22 8.04 15.04
N ILE A 136 -7.07 8.05 14.00
CA ILE A 136 -8.34 8.79 14.03
C ILE A 136 -9.49 7.85 14.41
N VAL A 137 -9.66 6.73 13.69
CA VAL A 137 -10.80 5.82 13.89
C VAL A 137 -10.70 5.08 15.20
N GLY A 138 -9.53 4.58 15.58
CA GLY A 138 -9.32 3.79 16.80
C GLY A 138 -9.86 4.47 18.05
N PRO A 139 -9.34 5.65 18.43
CA PRO A 139 -9.78 6.35 19.63
C PRO A 139 -11.27 6.73 19.65
N ILE A 140 -11.86 6.94 18.48
CA ILE A 140 -13.28 7.30 18.36
C ILE A 140 -14.18 6.11 18.70
N TYR A 141 -13.81 4.91 18.24
CA TYR A 141 -14.64 3.71 18.42
C TYR A 141 -14.27 2.86 19.63
N GLU A 142 -13.12 3.07 20.25
CA GLU A 142 -12.60 2.30 21.40
C GLU A 142 -13.65 2.10 22.51
N SER A 143 -14.18 3.19 23.07
CA SER A 143 -15.15 3.11 24.16
C SER A 143 -16.50 2.51 23.74
N LEU A 144 -16.85 2.61 22.45
CA LEU A 144 -18.08 2.01 21.92
C LEU A 144 -17.94 0.49 21.75
N PHE A 145 -16.77 0.02 21.34
CA PHE A 145 -16.45 -1.40 21.27
C PHE A 145 -16.50 -2.03 22.65
N ASP A 146 -15.87 -1.41 23.66
CA ASP A 146 -15.91 -1.87 25.05
C ASP A 146 -17.35 -1.98 25.58
N LYS A 147 -18.16 -0.91 25.40
CA LYS A 147 -19.57 -0.90 25.82
C LYS A 147 -20.43 -1.94 25.10
N ALA A 148 -20.14 -2.19 23.83
CA ALA A 148 -20.83 -3.19 23.03
C ALA A 148 -20.27 -4.61 23.22
N LYS A 149 -19.28 -4.80 24.09
CA LYS A 149 -18.56 -6.04 24.34
C LYS A 149 -17.96 -6.63 23.06
N ILE A 150 -17.30 -5.81 22.26
CA ILE A 150 -16.55 -6.20 21.07
C ILE A 150 -15.07 -6.04 21.42
N SER A 151 -14.24 -7.00 21.04
CA SER A 151 -12.82 -6.99 21.38
C SER A 151 -12.06 -5.83 20.71
N ARG A 152 -11.04 -5.32 21.37
CA ARG A 152 -10.17 -4.28 20.82
C ARG A 152 -9.30 -4.81 19.70
N GLU A 153 -8.96 -6.09 19.72
CA GLU A 153 -8.29 -6.80 18.65
C GLU A 153 -9.12 -6.74 17.35
N LYS A 154 -10.45 -6.89 17.47
CA LYS A 154 -11.35 -6.79 16.32
C LYS A 154 -11.46 -5.36 15.79
N LEU A 155 -11.45 -4.35 16.67
CA LEU A 155 -11.35 -2.95 16.24
C LEU A 155 -10.04 -2.70 15.49
N ALA A 156 -8.91 -3.16 16.04
CA ALA A 156 -7.60 -3.02 15.42
C ALA A 156 -7.55 -3.67 14.02
N TRP A 157 -8.09 -4.90 13.87
CA TRP A 157 -8.20 -5.58 12.60
C TRP A 157 -9.08 -4.84 11.57
N ILE A 158 -10.23 -4.28 11.99
CA ILE A 158 -11.12 -3.50 11.11
C ILE A 158 -10.38 -2.26 10.59
N ILE A 159 -9.65 -1.58 11.46
CA ILE A 159 -8.90 -0.37 11.12
C ILE A 159 -7.75 -0.70 10.18
N ASP A 160 -6.97 -1.73 10.48
CA ASP A 160 -5.81 -2.14 9.69
C ASP A 160 -6.24 -2.60 8.29
N SER A 161 -7.34 -3.37 8.21
CA SER A 161 -7.94 -3.80 6.94
C SER A 161 -8.49 -2.64 6.08
N THR A 162 -8.68 -1.45 6.65
CA THR A 162 -9.16 -0.25 5.94
C THR A 162 -8.10 0.85 5.84
N ALA A 163 -6.87 0.61 6.28
CA ALA A 163 -5.74 1.54 6.17
C ALA A 163 -5.02 1.35 4.82
N SER A 164 -3.87 0.67 4.78
CA SER A 164 -3.10 0.42 3.55
C SER A 164 -3.92 -0.25 2.44
N PRO A 165 -4.79 -1.26 2.72
CA PRO A 165 -5.55 -1.89 1.65
C PRO A 165 -6.50 -0.95 0.89
N VAL A 166 -7.07 0.06 1.56
CA VAL A 166 -7.89 1.09 0.89
C VAL A 166 -7.02 2.11 0.17
N SER A 167 -5.98 2.61 0.85
CA SER A 167 -5.13 3.68 0.31
C SER A 167 -4.45 3.27 -1.00
N VAL A 168 -3.97 2.03 -1.12
CA VAL A 168 -3.26 1.54 -2.31
C VAL A 168 -4.12 1.51 -3.58
N MET A 169 -5.45 1.45 -3.43
CA MET A 169 -6.39 1.40 -4.56
C MET A 169 -6.73 2.79 -5.15
N VAL A 170 -6.32 3.87 -4.49
CA VAL A 170 -6.69 5.23 -4.89
C VAL A 170 -5.59 5.88 -5.74
N PRO A 171 -5.82 6.15 -7.04
CA PRO A 171 -4.76 6.53 -7.97
C PRO A 171 -4.21 7.95 -7.75
N PHE A 172 -4.97 8.85 -7.15
CA PHE A 172 -4.64 10.27 -7.04
C PHE A 172 -4.08 10.67 -5.66
N ILE A 173 -3.82 9.72 -4.76
CA ILE A 173 -3.12 9.96 -3.49
C ILE A 173 -1.66 9.49 -3.56
N GLY A 174 -0.90 9.68 -2.47
CA GLY A 174 0.53 9.34 -2.42
C GLY A 174 0.86 7.93 -2.90
N TRP A 175 0.06 6.94 -2.52
CA TRP A 175 0.22 5.54 -2.94
C TRP A 175 0.09 5.36 -4.45
N GLY A 176 -0.99 5.86 -5.04
CA GLY A 176 -1.20 5.75 -6.48
C GLY A 176 -0.12 6.47 -7.28
N VAL A 177 0.26 7.69 -6.86
CA VAL A 177 1.33 8.48 -7.51
C VAL A 177 2.67 7.77 -7.42
N TYR A 178 2.99 7.18 -6.27
CA TYR A 178 4.21 6.41 -6.07
C TYR A 178 4.29 5.19 -7.00
N ILE A 179 3.22 4.39 -7.04
CA ILE A 179 3.14 3.20 -7.89
C ILE A 179 3.21 3.58 -9.36
N MET A 180 2.45 4.59 -9.79
CA MET A 180 2.48 5.10 -11.16
C MET A 180 3.88 5.61 -11.55
N GLY A 181 4.62 6.20 -10.61
CA GLY A 181 6.00 6.62 -10.83
C GLY A 181 6.95 5.45 -11.13
N LEU A 182 6.78 4.35 -10.43
CA LEU A 182 7.56 3.13 -10.67
C LEU A 182 7.18 2.48 -12.01
N ILE A 183 5.89 2.39 -12.32
CA ILE A 183 5.37 1.83 -13.58
C ILE A 183 5.87 2.63 -14.79
N ASP A 184 5.76 3.95 -14.76
CA ASP A 184 6.11 4.82 -15.89
C ASP A 184 7.58 4.68 -16.28
N THR A 185 8.46 4.58 -15.29
CA THR A 185 9.89 4.42 -15.55
C THR A 185 10.19 3.10 -16.26
N GLU A 186 9.56 2.02 -15.88
CA GLU A 186 9.73 0.71 -16.53
C GLU A 186 9.08 0.69 -17.93
N PHE A 187 7.90 1.31 -18.09
CA PHE A 187 7.23 1.41 -19.39
C PHE A 187 8.06 2.19 -20.40
N LYS A 188 8.70 3.28 -19.97
CA LYS A 188 9.64 4.03 -20.82
C LYS A 188 10.84 3.19 -21.26
N ARG A 189 11.43 2.42 -20.32
CA ARG A 189 12.57 1.53 -20.63
C ARG A 189 12.21 0.46 -21.66
N LEU A 190 11.01 -0.10 -21.53
CA LEU A 190 10.50 -1.14 -22.42
C LEU A 190 9.83 -0.58 -23.67
N SER A 191 9.80 0.76 -23.85
CA SER A 191 9.12 1.44 -24.96
C SER A 191 7.64 1.05 -25.09
N ILE A 192 6.95 0.88 -23.95
CA ILE A 192 5.52 0.57 -23.89
C ILE A 192 4.73 1.88 -24.02
N ASP A 193 3.89 1.96 -25.06
CA ASP A 193 3.03 3.13 -25.33
C ASP A 193 1.70 3.00 -24.55
N MET A 194 1.78 3.13 -23.22
CA MET A 194 0.63 3.19 -22.31
C MET A 194 0.95 4.17 -21.18
N SER A 195 -0.01 5.01 -20.81
CA SER A 195 0.18 5.91 -19.67
C SER A 195 0.22 5.14 -18.34
N SER A 196 0.97 5.64 -17.39
CA SER A 196 1.02 5.02 -16.04
C SER A 196 -0.34 5.08 -15.32
N TRP A 197 -1.19 6.07 -15.65
CA TRP A 197 -2.57 6.11 -15.19
C TRP A 197 -3.39 4.94 -15.75
N ASP A 198 -3.36 4.73 -17.06
CA ASP A 198 -4.10 3.64 -17.70
C ASP A 198 -3.61 2.29 -17.19
N ALA A 199 -2.29 2.12 -17.06
CA ALA A 199 -1.69 0.92 -16.50
C ALA A 199 -2.17 0.65 -15.07
N PHE A 200 -2.22 1.67 -14.22
CA PHE A 200 -2.76 1.56 -12.86
C PHE A 200 -4.24 1.16 -12.89
N MET A 201 -5.06 1.84 -13.70
CA MET A 201 -6.51 1.58 -13.77
C MET A 201 -6.82 0.18 -14.29
N VAL A 202 -6.10 -0.29 -15.32
CA VAL A 202 -6.26 -1.67 -15.86
C VAL A 202 -5.76 -2.72 -14.86
N SER A 203 -4.82 -2.36 -13.99
CA SER A 203 -4.31 -3.27 -12.95
C SER A 203 -5.20 -3.35 -11.70
N LEU A 204 -6.09 -2.39 -11.45
CA LEU A 204 -6.98 -2.38 -10.27
C LEU A 204 -7.79 -3.67 -10.05
N PRO A 205 -8.37 -4.32 -11.10
CA PRO A 205 -9.06 -5.59 -10.92
C PRO A 205 -8.16 -6.74 -10.43
N TYR A 206 -6.85 -6.57 -10.49
CA TYR A 206 -5.85 -7.53 -10.04
C TYR A 206 -5.23 -7.16 -8.68
N PHE A 207 -5.65 -6.06 -8.06
CA PHE A 207 -5.34 -5.74 -6.65
C PHE A 207 -6.19 -6.63 -5.73
N ILE A 208 -6.05 -7.94 -5.90
CA ILE A 208 -6.96 -8.93 -5.32
C ILE A 208 -6.92 -8.87 -3.79
N TYR A 209 -5.73 -8.99 -3.20
CA TYR A 209 -5.60 -9.00 -1.74
C TYR A 209 -6.13 -7.73 -1.06
N PRO A 210 -5.80 -6.50 -1.51
CA PRO A 210 -6.38 -5.29 -0.96
C PRO A 210 -7.90 -5.29 -0.93
N VAL A 211 -8.54 -5.69 -2.05
CA VAL A 211 -10.00 -5.76 -2.14
C VAL A 211 -10.57 -6.81 -1.19
N LEU A 212 -9.97 -8.01 -1.13
CA LEU A 212 -10.43 -9.06 -0.22
C LEU A 212 -10.28 -8.65 1.25
N ALA A 213 -9.17 -7.98 1.63
CA ALA A 213 -8.94 -7.50 2.98
C ALA A 213 -10.02 -6.51 3.44
N VAL A 214 -10.48 -5.64 2.54
CA VAL A 214 -11.57 -4.69 2.83
C VAL A 214 -12.93 -5.38 2.88
N LEU A 215 -13.23 -6.28 1.93
CA LEU A 215 -14.56 -6.90 1.80
C LEU A 215 -14.82 -8.03 2.80
N ILE A 216 -13.80 -8.71 3.29
CA ILE A 216 -13.98 -9.78 4.29
C ILE A 216 -14.50 -9.22 5.63
N VAL A 217 -14.21 -7.94 5.94
CA VAL A 217 -14.64 -7.30 7.18
C VAL A 217 -16.17 -7.25 7.30
N PRO A 218 -16.93 -6.62 6.37
CA PRO A 218 -18.39 -6.61 6.46
C PRO A 218 -18.99 -8.02 6.32
N LEU A 219 -18.36 -8.93 5.58
CA LEU A 219 -18.82 -10.31 5.45
C LEU A 219 -18.80 -11.04 6.81
N ILE A 220 -17.68 -10.99 7.54
CA ILE A 220 -17.54 -11.56 8.87
C ILE A 220 -18.51 -10.92 9.87
N ILE A 221 -18.64 -9.58 9.85
CA ILE A 221 -19.55 -8.85 10.74
C ILE A 221 -21.00 -9.25 10.52
N LEU A 222 -21.45 -9.31 9.26
CA LEU A 222 -22.85 -9.62 8.91
C LEU A 222 -23.21 -11.08 9.20
N LEU A 223 -22.29 -12.00 8.98
CA LEU A 223 -22.45 -13.42 9.31
C LEU A 223 -22.30 -13.71 10.80
N LYS A 224 -21.84 -12.73 11.61
CA LYS A 224 -21.48 -12.89 13.02
C LYS A 224 -20.50 -14.05 13.23
N LEU A 225 -19.57 -14.18 12.32
CA LEU A 225 -18.58 -15.23 12.30
C LEU A 225 -17.25 -14.68 12.77
N ASP A 226 -16.68 -15.32 13.76
CA ASP A 226 -15.29 -15.12 14.15
C ASP A 226 -14.61 -16.49 14.15
N PHE A 227 -13.35 -16.57 13.78
CA PHE A 227 -12.63 -17.83 13.71
C PHE A 227 -11.20 -17.72 14.23
N GLY A 228 -10.70 -18.84 14.73
CA GLY A 228 -9.37 -18.91 15.30
C GLY A 228 -9.19 -18.00 16.53
N PRO A 229 -8.05 -17.32 16.67
CA PRO A 229 -7.78 -16.47 17.82
C PRO A 229 -8.74 -15.28 17.98
N MET A 230 -9.36 -14.81 16.88
CA MET A 230 -10.36 -13.73 16.95
C MET A 230 -11.63 -14.19 17.68
N GLU A 231 -12.09 -15.42 17.43
CA GLU A 231 -13.21 -16.02 18.14
C GLU A 231 -12.93 -16.04 19.65
N SER A 232 -11.73 -16.49 20.06
CA SER A 232 -11.34 -16.51 21.47
C SER A 232 -11.32 -15.12 22.11
N ALA A 233 -10.90 -14.08 21.36
CA ALA A 233 -10.90 -12.69 21.84
C ALA A 233 -12.33 -12.15 22.01
N GLU A 234 -13.24 -12.46 21.08
CA GLU A 234 -14.66 -12.09 21.18
C GLU A 234 -15.35 -12.83 22.34
N ASP A 235 -15.08 -14.13 22.52
CA ASP A 235 -15.61 -14.93 23.63
C ASP A 235 -15.13 -14.41 24.99
N ARG A 236 -13.86 -14.02 25.11
CA ARG A 236 -13.31 -13.42 26.33
C ARG A 236 -14.15 -12.21 26.76
N ILE A 237 -14.33 -11.21 25.88
CA ILE A 237 -15.04 -9.99 26.24
C ILE A 237 -16.55 -10.21 26.43
N MET A 238 -17.15 -11.14 25.67
CA MET A 238 -18.56 -11.47 25.79
C MET A 238 -18.90 -12.12 27.13
N ASN A 239 -18.09 -13.12 27.53
CA ASN A 239 -18.37 -13.97 28.68
C ASN A 239 -17.87 -13.36 30.00
N SER A 240 -16.65 -12.82 30.01
CA SER A 240 -16.01 -12.27 31.23
C SER A 240 -16.09 -10.75 31.36
N GLY A 241 -16.32 -10.05 30.23
CA GLY A 241 -16.20 -8.58 30.18
C GLY A 241 -14.75 -8.07 30.20
N GLN A 242 -13.76 -8.96 30.19
CA GLN A 242 -12.34 -8.57 30.17
C GLN A 242 -11.95 -7.97 28.83
N ILE A 243 -11.42 -6.74 28.87
CA ILE A 243 -10.95 -6.03 27.67
C ILE A 243 -9.63 -6.63 27.17
N TYR A 244 -8.78 -7.09 28.07
CA TYR A 244 -7.44 -7.61 27.78
C TYR A 244 -7.27 -9.03 28.30
N TRP A 245 -6.29 -9.74 27.72
CA TRP A 245 -5.74 -10.95 28.34
C TRP A 245 -4.87 -10.58 29.55
N ASP A 246 -4.70 -11.49 30.50
CA ASP A 246 -3.97 -11.23 31.75
C ASP A 246 -2.54 -10.72 31.57
N ASN A 247 -1.88 -11.10 30.48
CA ASN A 247 -0.51 -10.72 30.14
C ASN A 247 -0.41 -9.63 29.05
N ALA A 248 -1.53 -9.01 28.67
CA ALA A 248 -1.55 -7.99 27.63
C ALA A 248 -0.80 -6.72 28.08
N LYS A 249 -0.09 -6.12 27.12
CA LYS A 249 0.65 -4.85 27.29
C LYS A 249 0.26 -3.89 26.17
N PRO A 250 -0.86 -3.19 26.27
CA PRO A 250 -1.27 -2.22 25.26
C PRO A 250 -0.21 -1.11 25.14
N LEU A 251 0.03 -0.65 23.90
CA LEU A 251 1.08 0.34 23.60
C LEU A 251 0.74 1.74 24.12
N ARG A 252 -0.51 1.98 24.51
CA ARG A 252 -0.93 3.22 25.15
C ARG A 252 -2.01 2.96 26.22
N GLU A 253 -2.04 3.76 27.26
CA GLU A 253 -3.06 3.67 28.30
C GLU A 253 -4.35 4.46 27.97
N SER A 254 -4.25 5.60 27.30
CA SER A 254 -5.39 6.36 26.72
C SER A 254 -4.87 7.52 25.85
N VAL A 255 -5.64 7.94 24.86
CA VAL A 255 -5.34 9.18 24.12
C VAL A 255 -6.06 10.34 24.78
N GLU A 256 -5.31 11.27 25.36
CA GLU A 256 -5.85 12.59 25.67
C GLU A 256 -6.05 13.37 24.36
N VAL A 257 -7.30 13.60 24.03
CA VAL A 257 -7.69 14.37 22.85
C VAL A 257 -7.69 15.84 23.20
N ASP A 258 -7.07 16.67 22.36
CA ASP A 258 -7.17 18.12 22.44
C ASP A 258 -8.64 18.55 22.24
N LYS A 259 -9.33 18.79 23.34
CA LYS A 259 -10.76 19.14 23.37
C LYS A 259 -11.07 20.46 22.65
N ASP A 260 -10.10 21.37 22.55
CA ASP A 260 -10.29 22.66 21.89
C ASP A 260 -10.36 22.51 20.37
N VAL A 261 -9.56 21.62 19.80
CA VAL A 261 -9.62 21.28 18.38
C VAL A 261 -10.92 20.55 18.06
N GLU A 262 -11.34 19.63 18.90
CA GLU A 262 -12.56 18.84 18.71
C GLU A 262 -13.83 19.69 18.65
N ASN A 263 -13.96 20.68 19.52
CA ASN A 263 -15.14 21.55 19.57
C ASN A 263 -15.28 22.47 18.36
N LYS A 264 -14.19 22.87 17.72
CA LYS A 264 -14.16 23.80 16.57
C LYS A 264 -14.19 23.08 15.23
N SER A 265 -13.77 21.83 15.18
CA SER A 265 -13.67 21.05 13.94
C SER A 265 -15.03 20.67 13.39
N LYS A 266 -15.17 20.70 12.08
CA LYS A 266 -16.39 20.37 11.34
C LYS A 266 -16.09 19.35 10.24
N PRO A 267 -17.04 18.46 9.88
CA PRO A 267 -16.85 17.49 8.79
C PRO A 267 -16.44 18.10 7.44
N ILE A 268 -16.81 19.35 7.20
CA ILE A 268 -16.48 20.09 5.97
C ILE A 268 -14.98 20.26 5.76
N LEU A 269 -14.18 20.21 6.84
CA LEU A 269 -12.71 20.30 6.80
C LEU A 269 -12.07 19.10 6.10
N ILE A 270 -12.79 17.99 5.92
CA ILE A 270 -12.33 16.82 5.18
C ILE A 270 -12.94 16.80 3.78
N TRP A 271 -14.27 16.77 3.68
CA TRP A 271 -14.89 16.45 2.41
C TRP A 271 -14.75 17.58 1.38
N LEU A 272 -14.80 18.88 1.80
CA LEU A 272 -14.71 19.97 0.83
C LEU A 272 -13.33 20.08 0.16
N PRO A 273 -12.18 20.00 0.86
CA PRO A 273 -10.88 19.96 0.21
C PRO A 273 -10.69 18.76 -0.73
N ILE A 274 -11.22 17.58 -0.37
CA ILE A 274 -11.18 16.40 -1.23
C ILE A 274 -12.04 16.60 -2.49
N VAL A 275 -13.25 17.16 -2.34
CA VAL A 275 -14.09 17.50 -3.50
C VAL A 275 -13.40 18.52 -4.40
N ILE A 276 -12.79 19.57 -3.83
CA ILE A 276 -12.01 20.55 -4.60
C ILE A 276 -10.86 19.88 -5.36
N LEU A 277 -10.13 18.95 -4.72
CA LEU A 277 -9.06 18.20 -5.36
C LEU A 277 -9.60 17.43 -6.58
N ILE A 278 -10.66 16.66 -6.40
CA ILE A 278 -11.23 15.83 -7.46
C ILE A 278 -11.82 16.71 -8.58
N VAL A 279 -12.64 17.69 -8.23
CA VAL A 279 -13.28 18.58 -9.21
C VAL A 279 -12.25 19.38 -10.00
N SER A 280 -11.22 19.93 -9.36
CA SER A 280 -10.14 20.63 -10.08
C SER A 280 -9.35 19.71 -10.99
N LEU A 281 -9.03 18.48 -10.57
CA LEU A 281 -8.35 17.50 -11.41
C LEU A 281 -9.16 17.23 -12.69
N PHE A 282 -10.42 16.89 -12.55
CA PHE A 282 -11.28 16.61 -13.70
C PHE A 282 -11.49 17.85 -14.59
N THR A 283 -11.68 19.01 -13.98
CA THR A 283 -11.88 20.27 -14.73
C THR A 283 -10.63 20.64 -15.54
N LEU A 284 -9.43 20.49 -14.97
CA LEU A 284 -8.16 20.78 -15.64
C LEU A 284 -7.86 19.81 -16.78
N LEU A 285 -8.28 18.54 -16.66
CA LEU A 285 -8.03 17.51 -17.66
C LEU A 285 -9.18 17.31 -18.66
N ALA A 286 -10.38 17.82 -18.39
CA ALA A 286 -11.55 17.71 -19.26
C ALA A 286 -11.28 18.20 -20.71
N PRO A 287 -10.55 19.33 -20.94
CA PRO A 287 -10.24 19.78 -22.30
C PRO A 287 -9.38 18.78 -23.09
N LYS A 288 -8.71 17.83 -22.42
CA LYS A 288 -7.89 16.77 -23.02
C LYS A 288 -8.63 15.44 -23.14
N GLY A 289 -9.95 15.43 -22.89
CA GLY A 289 -10.80 14.24 -23.02
C GLY A 289 -10.85 13.33 -21.81
N PHE A 290 -10.13 13.63 -20.73
CA PHE A 290 -10.17 12.81 -19.48
C PHE A 290 -11.58 12.84 -18.84
N PRO A 291 -12.10 11.72 -18.30
CA PRO A 291 -11.46 10.41 -18.12
C PRO A 291 -11.67 9.43 -19.30
N PHE A 292 -12.24 9.86 -20.42
CA PHE A 292 -12.62 8.99 -21.54
C PHE A 292 -11.50 8.82 -22.57
N GLN A 293 -10.47 9.64 -22.52
CA GLN A 293 -9.28 9.55 -23.35
C GLN A 293 -8.04 9.51 -22.44
N SER A 294 -7.02 8.77 -22.88
CA SER A 294 -5.72 8.77 -22.22
C SER A 294 -5.07 10.15 -22.30
N VAL A 295 -4.46 10.59 -21.21
CA VAL A 295 -3.80 11.89 -21.08
C VAL A 295 -2.32 11.68 -20.85
N GLU A 296 -1.48 12.50 -21.48
CA GLU A 296 -0.04 12.47 -21.27
C GLU A 296 0.32 12.60 -19.79
N GLY A 297 1.26 11.79 -19.31
CA GLY A 297 1.68 11.78 -17.91
C GLY A 297 2.15 13.14 -17.39
N LYS A 298 2.73 14.00 -18.24
CA LYS A 298 3.11 15.37 -17.89
C LYS A 298 1.90 16.22 -17.52
N ASP A 299 0.87 16.22 -18.37
CA ASP A 299 -0.36 16.99 -18.15
C ASP A 299 -1.10 16.51 -16.90
N PHE A 300 -1.16 15.20 -16.71
CA PHE A 300 -1.78 14.60 -15.52
C PHE A 300 -1.09 15.07 -14.24
N ARG A 301 0.25 15.05 -14.18
CA ARG A 301 1.03 15.50 -13.03
C ARG A 301 0.84 16.98 -12.73
N ILE A 302 0.85 17.84 -13.76
CA ILE A 302 0.63 19.28 -13.61
C ILE A 302 -0.78 19.54 -13.06
N ALA A 303 -1.80 18.91 -13.65
CA ALA A 303 -3.18 19.05 -13.21
C ALA A 303 -3.36 18.56 -11.75
N LEU A 304 -2.77 17.42 -11.40
CA LEU A 304 -2.84 16.87 -10.05
C LEU A 304 -2.11 17.77 -9.04
N SER A 305 -0.93 18.32 -9.38
CA SER A 305 -0.18 19.25 -8.52
C SER A 305 -0.98 20.52 -8.25
N LEU A 306 -1.61 21.10 -9.28
CA LEU A 306 -2.50 22.26 -9.13
C LEU A 306 -3.73 21.93 -8.28
N SER A 307 -4.29 20.74 -8.44
CA SER A 307 -5.45 20.29 -7.65
C SER A 307 -5.09 20.17 -6.17
N TYR A 308 -3.91 19.63 -5.85
CA TYR A 308 -3.40 19.60 -4.48
C TYR A 308 -3.14 20.99 -3.91
N PHE A 309 -2.65 21.90 -4.73
CA PHE A 309 -2.45 23.30 -4.32
C PHE A 309 -3.78 23.99 -3.97
N PHE A 310 -4.81 23.86 -4.81
CA PHE A 310 -6.14 24.41 -4.51
C PHE A 310 -6.78 23.76 -3.28
N ALA A 311 -6.64 22.45 -3.14
CA ALA A 311 -7.15 21.72 -1.99
C ALA A 311 -6.43 22.14 -0.68
N ALA A 312 -5.11 22.34 -0.71
CA ALA A 312 -4.34 22.82 0.44
C ALA A 312 -4.74 24.25 0.84
N ILE A 313 -4.92 25.15 -0.12
CA ILE A 313 -5.42 26.49 0.17
C ILE A 313 -6.81 26.40 0.80
N SER A 314 -7.71 25.59 0.24
CA SER A 314 -9.09 25.49 0.73
C SER A 314 -9.16 25.03 2.19
N ILE A 315 -8.37 24.02 2.57
CA ILE A 315 -8.35 23.54 3.96
C ILE A 315 -7.71 24.55 4.91
N ILE A 316 -6.65 25.27 4.51
CA ILE A 316 -6.08 26.34 5.31
C ILE A 316 -7.11 27.44 5.57
N LEU A 317 -7.85 27.88 4.53
CA LEU A 317 -8.89 28.88 4.67
C LEU A 317 -10.03 28.41 5.58
N LEU A 318 -10.45 27.15 5.47
CA LEU A 318 -11.45 26.57 6.36
C LEU A 318 -10.98 26.49 7.82
N MET A 319 -9.73 26.07 8.05
CA MET A 319 -9.14 26.01 9.40
C MET A 319 -9.08 27.40 10.04
N LEU A 320 -8.78 28.44 9.26
CA LEU A 320 -8.82 29.84 9.70
C LEU A 320 -10.25 30.28 9.98
N PHE A 321 -11.19 30.02 9.07
CA PHE A 321 -12.60 30.44 9.21
C PHE A 321 -13.25 29.84 10.47
N TYR A 322 -13.03 28.53 10.72
CA TYR A 322 -13.53 27.86 11.92
C TYR A 322 -12.66 28.07 13.16
N LYS A 323 -11.58 28.85 13.05
CA LYS A 323 -10.64 29.14 14.15
C LYS A 323 -10.04 27.86 14.76
N VAL A 324 -9.82 26.83 13.95
CA VAL A 324 -9.18 25.56 14.37
C VAL A 324 -7.69 25.75 14.54
N LYS A 325 -7.03 26.42 13.59
CA LYS A 325 -5.60 26.74 13.60
C LYS A 325 -5.37 28.13 13.03
N THR A 326 -4.26 28.75 13.42
CA THR A 326 -3.79 30.01 12.81
C THR A 326 -3.08 29.72 11.47
N ILE A 327 -2.83 30.76 10.67
CA ILE A 327 -2.11 30.62 9.41
C ILE A 327 -0.70 30.06 9.63
N SER A 328 0.02 30.56 10.65
CA SER A 328 1.36 30.06 10.99
C SER A 328 1.35 28.59 11.39
N GLN A 329 0.37 28.17 12.19
CA GLN A 329 0.22 26.77 12.57
C GLN A 329 -0.10 25.90 11.34
N SER A 330 -1.00 26.34 10.47
CA SER A 330 -1.37 25.60 9.24
C SER A 330 -0.18 25.45 8.30
N LEU A 331 0.61 26.52 8.11
CA LEU A 331 1.83 26.45 7.28
C LEU A 331 2.90 25.54 7.91
N ASN A 332 3.06 25.55 9.23
CA ASN A 332 3.97 24.64 9.92
C ASN A 332 3.55 23.18 9.79
N ILE A 333 2.25 22.89 9.87
CA ILE A 333 1.71 21.54 9.63
C ILE A 333 1.99 21.12 8.18
N TYR A 334 1.70 21.99 7.22
CA TYR A 334 1.94 21.72 5.80
C TYR A 334 3.42 21.39 5.53
N THR A 335 4.33 22.23 6.00
CA THR A 335 5.78 22.02 5.82
C THR A 335 6.30 20.79 6.57
N SER A 336 5.73 20.44 7.72
CA SER A 336 6.05 19.20 8.43
C SER A 336 5.63 17.98 7.61
N GLY A 337 4.43 18.00 7.03
CA GLY A 337 3.96 16.93 6.14
C GLY A 337 4.84 16.77 4.90
N MET A 338 5.32 17.87 4.31
CA MET A 338 6.29 17.83 3.22
C MET A 338 7.60 17.10 3.64
N LYS A 339 8.12 17.39 4.82
CA LYS A 339 9.34 16.73 5.34
C LYS A 339 9.15 15.24 5.57
N ASN A 340 7.96 14.80 5.95
CA ASN A 340 7.66 13.38 6.18
C ASN A 340 7.72 12.53 4.91
N MET A 341 7.75 13.14 3.72
CA MET A 341 7.90 12.43 2.45
C MET A 341 9.36 12.06 2.12
N THR A 342 10.36 12.54 2.87
CA THR A 342 11.78 12.41 2.52
C THR A 342 12.20 10.97 2.28
N ASP A 343 11.81 10.02 3.14
CA ASP A 343 12.20 8.60 2.98
C ASP A 343 11.61 8.01 1.71
N ILE A 344 10.36 8.32 1.39
CA ILE A 344 9.68 7.87 0.16
C ILE A 344 10.37 8.41 -1.09
N LEU A 345 10.80 9.68 -1.06
CA LEU A 345 11.54 10.29 -2.17
C LEU A 345 12.90 9.59 -2.40
N VAL A 346 13.63 9.30 -1.31
CA VAL A 346 14.91 8.57 -1.40
C VAL A 346 14.70 7.15 -1.93
N ILE A 347 13.68 6.45 -1.46
CA ILE A 347 13.33 5.10 -1.94
C ILE A 347 13.04 5.12 -3.44
N LEU A 348 12.27 6.09 -3.95
CA LEU A 348 11.97 6.22 -5.38
C LEU A 348 13.23 6.42 -6.22
N VAL A 349 14.09 7.36 -5.83
CA VAL A 349 15.33 7.63 -6.57
C VAL A 349 16.22 6.39 -6.65
N LEU A 350 16.35 5.66 -5.55
CA LEU A 350 17.12 4.42 -5.50
C LEU A 350 16.47 3.30 -6.33
N ALA A 351 15.13 3.18 -6.29
CA ALA A 351 14.38 2.17 -7.05
C ALA A 351 14.50 2.40 -8.55
N TRP A 352 14.29 3.64 -9.02
CA TRP A 352 14.46 4.00 -10.43
C TRP A 352 15.90 3.76 -10.91
N SER A 353 16.88 4.09 -10.08
CA SER A 353 18.30 3.85 -10.37
C SER A 353 18.61 2.35 -10.42
N LEU A 354 18.07 1.55 -9.50
CA LEU A 354 18.21 0.09 -9.51
C LEU A 354 17.60 -0.52 -10.77
N GLY A 355 16.37 -0.15 -11.13
CA GLY A 355 15.74 -0.59 -12.36
C GLY A 355 16.62 -0.32 -13.59
N GLY A 356 17.26 0.87 -13.69
CA GLY A 356 18.20 1.18 -14.77
C GLY A 356 19.46 0.34 -14.77
N VAL A 357 19.92 -0.14 -13.62
CA VAL A 357 21.03 -1.10 -13.55
C VAL A 357 20.59 -2.50 -13.97
N LEU A 358 19.40 -2.95 -13.53
CA LEU A 358 18.86 -4.26 -13.89
C LEU A 358 18.62 -4.39 -15.40
N ASP A 359 18.16 -3.31 -16.04
CA ASP A 359 18.01 -3.22 -17.48
C ASP A 359 19.36 -3.39 -18.20
N LYS A 360 20.40 -2.65 -17.80
CA LYS A 360 21.76 -2.77 -18.38
C LYS A 360 22.43 -4.12 -18.14
N LEU A 361 22.05 -4.83 -17.08
CA LEU A 361 22.52 -6.18 -16.77
C LEU A 361 21.71 -7.26 -17.48
N GLU A 362 20.65 -6.89 -18.21
CA GLU A 362 19.72 -7.80 -18.88
C GLU A 362 19.15 -8.85 -17.92
N THR A 363 18.82 -8.42 -16.70
CA THR A 363 18.38 -9.30 -15.60
C THR A 363 17.12 -10.07 -15.98
N ALA A 364 16.14 -9.41 -16.60
CA ALA A 364 14.89 -10.05 -16.99
C ALA A 364 15.13 -11.15 -18.04
N ASN A 365 15.98 -10.89 -19.05
CA ASN A 365 16.32 -11.85 -20.09
C ASN A 365 16.98 -13.12 -19.51
N TYR A 366 17.88 -12.94 -18.56
CA TYR A 366 18.48 -14.09 -17.87
C TYR A 366 17.45 -14.91 -17.08
N ILE A 367 16.56 -14.24 -16.33
CA ILE A 367 15.49 -14.93 -15.57
C ILE A 367 14.60 -15.72 -16.54
N VAL A 368 14.22 -15.12 -17.67
CA VAL A 368 13.42 -15.79 -18.71
C VAL A 368 14.14 -17.02 -19.23
N GLN A 369 15.43 -16.93 -19.55
CA GLN A 369 16.22 -18.08 -20.01
C GLN A 369 16.28 -19.22 -18.98
N VAL A 370 16.37 -18.90 -17.70
CA VAL A 370 16.40 -19.91 -16.61
C VAL A 370 15.03 -20.56 -16.42
N ILE A 371 13.96 -19.78 -16.59
CA ILE A 371 12.58 -20.27 -16.42
C ILE A 371 12.12 -21.05 -17.64
N ASP A 372 12.62 -20.73 -18.84
CA ASP A 372 12.18 -21.34 -20.09
C ASP A 372 12.30 -22.88 -20.02
N GLY A 373 11.18 -23.54 -20.32
CA GLY A 373 11.06 -24.99 -20.25
C GLY A 373 11.04 -25.63 -18.85
N THR A 374 11.23 -24.82 -17.76
CA THR A 374 11.25 -25.32 -16.37
C THR A 374 10.04 -24.91 -15.56
N ILE A 375 9.61 -23.65 -15.68
CA ILE A 375 8.46 -23.10 -14.94
C ILE A 375 7.43 -22.57 -15.95
N PRO A 376 6.16 -23.07 -15.93
CA PRO A 376 5.12 -22.51 -16.78
C PRO A 376 4.92 -21.01 -16.50
N PRO A 377 4.87 -20.13 -17.52
CA PRO A 377 4.66 -18.69 -17.34
C PRO A 377 3.42 -18.36 -16.49
N ALA A 378 2.40 -19.20 -16.54
CA ALA A 378 1.17 -19.07 -15.76
C ALA A 378 1.38 -19.10 -14.23
N ILE A 379 2.50 -19.63 -13.73
CA ILE A 379 2.81 -19.66 -12.29
C ILE A 379 3.50 -18.36 -11.84
N VAL A 380 4.12 -17.63 -12.76
CA VAL A 380 4.97 -16.46 -12.45
C VAL A 380 4.23 -15.38 -11.64
N PRO A 381 2.98 -14.97 -11.95
CA PRO A 381 2.28 -13.98 -11.13
C PRO A 381 2.04 -14.42 -9.68
N ALA A 382 1.76 -15.70 -9.46
CA ALA A 382 1.63 -16.24 -8.09
C ALA A 382 2.97 -16.24 -7.35
N LEU A 383 4.08 -16.53 -8.03
CA LEU A 383 5.43 -16.41 -7.46
C LEU A 383 5.78 -14.96 -7.13
N ILE A 384 5.48 -14.02 -8.01
CA ILE A 384 5.65 -12.57 -7.76
C ILE A 384 4.88 -12.16 -6.50
N PHE A 385 3.63 -12.60 -6.35
CA PHE A 385 2.83 -12.35 -5.15
C PHE A 385 3.50 -12.92 -3.91
N LEU A 386 3.93 -14.19 -3.92
CA LEU A 386 4.54 -14.84 -2.76
C LEU A 386 5.87 -14.21 -2.36
N VAL A 387 6.73 -13.88 -3.32
CA VAL A 387 8.00 -13.19 -3.04
C VAL A 387 7.75 -11.81 -2.45
N GLY A 388 6.85 -11.03 -3.05
CA GLY A 388 6.45 -9.72 -2.51
C GLY A 388 5.86 -9.84 -1.09
N ALA A 389 5.04 -10.86 -0.85
CA ALA A 389 4.46 -11.17 0.46
C ALA A 389 5.53 -11.45 1.52
N CYS A 390 6.49 -12.32 1.21
CA CYS A 390 7.61 -12.64 2.11
C CYS A 390 8.48 -11.41 2.41
N MET A 391 8.78 -10.61 1.39
CA MET A 391 9.57 -9.38 1.56
C MET A 391 8.85 -8.38 2.46
N SER A 392 7.60 -8.07 2.16
CA SER A 392 6.81 -7.09 2.90
C SER A 392 6.55 -7.55 4.34
N PHE A 393 6.27 -8.84 4.55
CA PHE A 393 6.14 -9.41 5.89
C PHE A 393 7.41 -9.23 6.73
N ALA A 394 8.58 -9.44 6.13
CA ALA A 394 9.86 -9.40 6.85
C ALA A 394 10.37 -7.98 7.12
N ASN A 395 10.05 -7.01 6.25
CA ASN A 395 10.46 -5.61 6.42
C ASN A 395 9.39 -4.71 7.04
N GLY A 396 8.14 -5.17 7.07
CA GLY A 396 7.00 -4.44 7.63
C GLY A 396 6.55 -3.24 6.79
N THR A 397 6.84 -3.22 5.47
CA THR A 397 6.41 -2.11 4.60
C THR A 397 6.14 -2.54 3.18
N SER A 398 5.00 -2.09 2.64
CA SER A 398 4.64 -2.28 1.23
C SER A 398 5.44 -1.36 0.31
N TRP A 399 5.76 -0.14 0.72
CA TRP A 399 6.46 0.86 -0.10
C TRP A 399 7.78 0.33 -0.65
N GLY A 400 8.62 -0.24 0.22
CA GLY A 400 9.89 -0.83 -0.17
C GLY A 400 9.75 -2.07 -1.03
N THR A 401 8.72 -2.85 -0.78
CA THR A 401 8.42 -4.04 -1.59
C THR A 401 8.07 -3.65 -3.02
N PHE A 402 7.24 -2.62 -3.22
CA PHE A 402 6.91 -2.11 -4.55
C PHE A 402 8.14 -1.56 -5.28
N ALA A 403 9.00 -0.83 -4.56
CA ALA A 403 10.24 -0.26 -5.10
C ALA A 403 11.19 -1.32 -5.67
N ILE A 404 11.25 -2.49 -5.06
CA ILE A 404 12.12 -3.60 -5.49
C ILE A 404 11.41 -4.48 -6.53
N MET A 405 10.14 -4.79 -6.30
CA MET A 405 9.44 -5.80 -7.08
C MET A 405 8.89 -5.29 -8.43
N LEU A 406 8.43 -4.03 -8.53
CA LEU A 406 7.91 -3.51 -9.80
C LEU A 406 8.98 -3.46 -10.90
N PRO A 407 10.23 -2.97 -10.65
CA PRO A 407 11.32 -3.02 -11.62
C PRO A 407 11.76 -4.44 -12.04
N LEU A 408 11.39 -5.47 -11.29
CA LEU A 408 11.61 -6.86 -11.65
C LEU A 408 10.42 -7.48 -12.37
N ALA A 409 9.22 -7.27 -11.84
CA ALA A 409 8.01 -7.94 -12.29
C ALA A 409 7.51 -7.43 -13.65
N ILE A 410 7.65 -6.11 -13.94
CA ILE A 410 7.21 -5.53 -15.18
C ILE A 410 8.06 -6.02 -16.36
N PRO A 411 9.41 -5.93 -16.36
CA PRO A 411 10.22 -6.49 -17.43
C PRO A 411 10.06 -8.00 -17.58
N LEU A 412 9.97 -8.74 -16.47
CA LEU A 412 9.74 -10.19 -16.49
C LEU A 412 8.41 -10.54 -17.18
N GLY A 413 7.33 -9.85 -16.82
CA GLY A 413 6.03 -10.03 -17.46
C GLY A 413 6.05 -9.69 -18.95
N TYR A 414 6.74 -8.61 -19.32
CA TYR A 414 6.91 -8.19 -20.70
C TYR A 414 7.63 -9.26 -21.57
N HIS A 415 8.75 -9.78 -21.10
CA HIS A 415 9.54 -10.78 -21.84
C HIS A 415 8.92 -12.17 -21.86
N LEU A 416 8.07 -12.50 -20.88
CA LEU A 416 7.32 -13.78 -20.84
C LEU A 416 5.94 -13.71 -21.49
N ASP A 417 5.59 -12.57 -22.10
CA ASP A 417 4.26 -12.32 -22.70
C ASP A 417 3.10 -12.55 -21.70
N ILE A 418 3.33 -12.18 -20.42
CA ILE A 418 2.32 -12.22 -19.37
C ILE A 418 1.69 -10.82 -19.25
N SER A 419 0.38 -10.76 -19.00
CA SER A 419 -0.32 -9.50 -18.74
C SER A 419 0.38 -8.67 -17.68
N LEU A 420 0.85 -7.47 -18.05
CA LEU A 420 1.52 -6.54 -17.11
C LEU A 420 0.60 -6.11 -15.99
N ALA A 421 -0.70 -5.98 -16.28
CA ALA A 421 -1.70 -5.67 -15.27
C ALA A 421 -1.78 -6.75 -14.17
N VAL A 422 -1.65 -8.03 -14.55
CA VAL A 422 -1.62 -9.15 -13.60
C VAL A 422 -0.32 -9.12 -12.79
N CYS A 423 0.82 -8.86 -13.42
CA CYS A 423 2.12 -8.76 -12.73
C CYS A 423 2.13 -7.59 -11.74
N ILE A 424 1.65 -6.41 -12.13
CA ILE A 424 1.51 -5.25 -11.24
C ILE A 424 0.58 -5.58 -10.08
N GLY A 425 -0.59 -6.16 -10.37
CA GLY A 425 -1.56 -6.57 -9.36
C GLY A 425 -1.01 -7.61 -8.37
N ALA A 426 -0.18 -8.53 -8.84
CA ALA A 426 0.50 -9.52 -8.01
C ALA A 426 1.51 -8.87 -7.04
N VAL A 427 2.32 -7.91 -7.52
CA VAL A 427 3.24 -7.14 -6.67
C VAL A 427 2.47 -6.37 -5.60
N ILE A 428 1.44 -5.63 -6.00
CA ILE A 428 0.64 -4.82 -5.08
C ILE A 428 -0.06 -5.71 -4.04
N SER A 429 -0.69 -6.80 -4.49
CA SER A 429 -1.35 -7.75 -3.60
C SER A 429 -0.37 -8.41 -2.62
N GLY A 430 0.83 -8.80 -3.08
CA GLY A 430 1.86 -9.39 -2.23
C GLY A 430 2.40 -8.41 -1.19
N GLY A 431 2.72 -7.19 -1.62
CA GLY A 431 3.19 -6.15 -0.70
C GLY A 431 2.17 -5.82 0.40
N ILE A 432 0.91 -5.63 0.03
CA ILE A 432 -0.15 -5.35 1.03
C ILE A 432 -0.43 -6.57 1.93
N PHE A 433 -0.42 -7.81 1.40
CA PHE A 433 -0.58 -9.00 2.24
C PHE A 433 0.54 -9.12 3.28
N GLY A 434 1.80 -8.94 2.85
CA GLY A 434 2.94 -9.04 3.76
C GLY A 434 2.90 -7.96 4.84
N ASP A 435 2.64 -6.73 4.47
CA ASP A 435 2.47 -5.59 5.39
C ASP A 435 1.35 -5.83 6.40
N HIS A 436 0.14 -6.13 5.92
CA HIS A 436 -1.05 -6.39 6.72
C HIS A 436 -0.94 -7.63 7.63
N SER A 437 -0.03 -8.56 7.39
CA SER A 437 0.22 -9.73 8.23
C SER A 437 1.46 -9.61 9.12
N SER A 438 2.30 -8.60 8.91
CA SER A 438 3.58 -8.44 9.59
C SER A 438 3.44 -7.89 11.01
N PRO A 439 4.07 -8.51 12.01
CA PRO A 439 4.08 -7.98 13.38
C PRO A 439 4.97 -6.74 13.56
N ILE A 440 5.73 -6.36 12.54
CA ILE A 440 6.62 -5.19 12.57
C ILE A 440 6.15 -4.09 11.61
N SER A 441 4.97 -4.24 11.03
CA SER A 441 4.36 -3.24 10.15
C SER A 441 3.96 -1.99 10.94
N ASP A 442 4.27 -0.82 10.37
CA ASP A 442 3.89 0.47 10.94
C ASP A 442 2.35 0.58 11.06
N THR A 443 1.60 0.13 10.07
CA THR A 443 0.13 0.18 10.09
C THR A 443 -0.46 -0.77 11.11
N THR A 444 0.09 -1.97 11.29
CA THR A 444 -0.35 -2.93 12.31
C THR A 444 -0.04 -2.42 13.72
N ILE A 445 1.13 -1.80 13.93
CA ILE A 445 1.49 -1.15 15.20
C ILE A 445 0.56 0.03 15.50
N LEU A 446 0.32 0.89 14.51
CA LEU A 446 -0.57 2.04 14.66
C LEU A 446 -2.03 1.63 14.87
N SER A 447 -2.50 0.55 14.22
CA SER A 447 -3.84 0.00 14.41
C SER A 447 -4.04 -0.57 15.81
N SER A 448 -3.02 -1.27 16.34
CA SER A 448 -3.00 -1.72 17.74
C SER A 448 -3.05 -0.53 18.70
N THR A 449 -2.20 0.48 18.47
CA THR A 449 -2.13 1.70 19.28
C THR A 449 -3.44 2.49 19.20
N GLY A 450 -3.98 2.67 18.00
CA GLY A 450 -5.23 3.38 17.77
C GLY A 450 -6.43 2.73 18.44
N ALA A 451 -6.56 1.42 18.37
CA ALA A 451 -7.61 0.65 19.03
C ALA A 451 -7.38 0.46 20.55
N GLY A 452 -6.21 0.83 21.08
CA GLY A 452 -5.81 0.52 22.46
C GLY A 452 -5.73 -0.99 22.72
N ALA A 453 -5.36 -1.78 21.71
CA ALA A 453 -5.18 -3.23 21.80
C ALA A 453 -3.72 -3.59 22.13
N ASP A 454 -3.49 -4.78 22.70
CA ASP A 454 -2.16 -5.35 22.72
C ASP A 454 -1.73 -5.72 21.30
N HIS A 455 -0.52 -5.30 20.92
CA HIS A 455 -0.04 -5.48 19.56
C HIS A 455 0.14 -6.96 19.17
N LYS A 456 0.65 -7.79 20.08
CA LYS A 456 0.84 -9.22 19.85
C LYS A 456 -0.49 -9.94 19.69
N ASP A 457 -1.48 -9.58 20.51
CA ASP A 457 -2.82 -10.16 20.46
C ASP A 457 -3.55 -9.72 19.19
N HIS A 458 -3.43 -8.45 18.78
CA HIS A 458 -3.95 -7.97 17.51
C HIS A 458 -3.35 -8.75 16.32
N ASN A 459 -2.03 -8.82 16.22
CA ASN A 459 -1.39 -9.55 15.13
C ASN A 459 -1.80 -11.03 15.11
N LYS A 460 -1.84 -11.70 16.28
CA LYS A 460 -2.27 -13.09 16.43
C LYS A 460 -3.71 -13.32 15.91
N THR A 461 -4.61 -12.36 16.11
CA THR A 461 -6.01 -12.47 15.67
C THR A 461 -6.18 -12.16 14.19
N GLN A 462 -5.34 -11.29 13.61
CA GLN A 462 -5.39 -10.84 12.22
C GLN A 462 -4.78 -11.84 11.23
N VAL A 463 -3.62 -12.41 11.58
CA VAL A 463 -2.83 -13.26 10.67
C VAL A 463 -3.61 -14.43 10.06
N PRO A 464 -4.45 -15.19 10.78
CA PRO A 464 -5.24 -16.26 10.15
C PRO A 464 -6.21 -15.76 9.07
N ILE A 465 -6.80 -14.58 9.26
CA ILE A 465 -7.70 -13.94 8.29
C ILE A 465 -6.90 -13.47 7.06
N ALA A 466 -5.74 -12.88 7.31
CA ALA A 466 -4.82 -12.45 6.25
C ALA A 466 -4.32 -13.63 5.42
N ILE A 467 -3.91 -14.73 6.04
CA ILE A 467 -3.47 -15.97 5.35
C ILE A 467 -4.62 -16.54 4.50
N PHE A 468 -5.84 -16.58 5.03
CA PHE A 468 -7.00 -17.04 4.27
C PHE A 468 -7.16 -16.22 2.98
N ASN A 469 -7.15 -14.89 3.05
CA ASN A 469 -7.22 -14.02 1.87
C ASN A 469 -5.99 -14.18 0.96
N GLY A 470 -4.80 -14.40 1.51
CA GLY A 470 -3.57 -14.65 0.75
C GLY A 470 -3.65 -15.94 -0.07
N VAL A 471 -4.20 -17.02 0.50
CA VAL A 471 -4.45 -18.29 -0.21
C VAL A 471 -5.46 -18.09 -1.34
N VAL A 472 -6.57 -17.40 -1.08
CA VAL A 472 -7.57 -17.06 -2.11
C VAL A 472 -6.93 -16.25 -3.24
N THR A 473 -6.10 -15.26 -2.90
CA THR A 473 -5.37 -14.42 -3.88
C THR A 473 -4.44 -15.27 -4.74
N THR A 474 -3.68 -16.18 -4.13
CA THR A 474 -2.76 -17.10 -4.85
C THR A 474 -3.53 -17.97 -5.85
N ILE A 475 -4.63 -18.58 -5.43
CA ILE A 475 -5.46 -19.42 -6.29
C ILE A 475 -6.06 -18.60 -7.45
N ALA A 476 -6.56 -17.40 -7.16
CA ALA A 476 -7.13 -16.54 -8.18
C ALA A 476 -6.08 -16.10 -9.22
N LEU A 477 -4.86 -15.75 -8.81
CA LEU A 477 -3.76 -15.41 -9.72
C LEU A 477 -3.36 -16.61 -10.59
N LEU A 478 -3.26 -17.82 -10.03
CA LEU A 478 -2.96 -19.03 -10.79
C LEU A 478 -4.02 -19.29 -11.86
N ILE A 479 -5.29 -19.23 -11.51
CA ILE A 479 -6.40 -19.47 -12.47
C ILE A 479 -6.37 -18.40 -13.57
N THR A 480 -6.20 -17.13 -13.20
CA THR A 480 -6.12 -16.02 -14.15
C THR A 480 -5.04 -16.24 -15.20
N SER A 481 -3.85 -16.60 -14.75
CA SER A 481 -2.70 -16.79 -15.64
C SER A 481 -2.80 -18.08 -16.47
N MET A 482 -3.51 -19.11 -15.98
CA MET A 482 -3.67 -20.37 -16.73
C MET A 482 -4.68 -20.31 -17.87
N ILE A 483 -5.75 -19.50 -17.70
CA ILE A 483 -6.88 -19.49 -18.65
C ILE A 483 -7.25 -18.09 -19.16
N ASP A 484 -6.36 -17.09 -18.96
CA ASP A 484 -6.58 -15.68 -19.31
C ASP A 484 -7.94 -15.14 -18.84
N PHE A 485 -8.28 -15.40 -17.56
CA PHE A 485 -9.59 -15.10 -17.01
C PHE A 485 -9.74 -13.63 -16.63
N LYS A 486 -10.54 -12.88 -17.38
CA LYS A 486 -10.70 -11.42 -17.23
C LYS A 486 -11.46 -10.97 -15.97
N PHE A 487 -12.23 -11.87 -15.34
CA PHE A 487 -13.05 -11.56 -14.16
C PHE A 487 -12.42 -12.07 -12.85
N THR A 488 -11.10 -12.03 -12.75
CA THR A 488 -10.31 -12.54 -11.62
C THR A 488 -10.81 -12.06 -10.27
N LEU A 489 -11.12 -10.77 -10.14
CA LEU A 489 -11.59 -10.20 -8.88
C LEU A 489 -12.93 -10.81 -8.45
N ILE A 490 -13.87 -11.00 -9.38
CA ILE A 490 -15.15 -11.63 -9.09
C ILE A 490 -14.94 -13.07 -8.62
N LEU A 491 -14.06 -13.80 -9.30
CA LEU A 491 -13.69 -15.17 -8.91
C LEU A 491 -13.10 -15.22 -7.49
N ALA A 492 -12.18 -14.32 -7.18
CA ALA A 492 -11.57 -14.22 -5.86
C ALA A 492 -12.59 -13.89 -4.76
N ILE A 493 -13.51 -12.96 -5.02
CA ILE A 493 -14.61 -12.64 -4.10
C ILE A 493 -15.51 -13.84 -3.88
N LEU A 494 -15.87 -14.59 -4.94
CA LEU A 494 -16.66 -15.81 -4.81
C LEU A 494 -15.94 -16.88 -3.98
N PHE A 495 -14.65 -17.10 -4.19
CA PHE A 495 -13.84 -18.01 -3.38
C PHE A 495 -13.78 -17.59 -1.91
N MET A 496 -13.60 -16.29 -1.65
CA MET A 496 -13.63 -15.75 -0.29
C MET A 496 -14.98 -16.02 0.38
N ILE A 497 -16.09 -15.70 -0.29
CA ILE A 497 -17.44 -15.93 0.23
C ILE A 497 -17.67 -17.43 0.50
N CYS A 498 -17.37 -18.30 -0.46
CA CYS A 498 -17.51 -19.75 -0.30
C CYS A 498 -16.66 -20.28 0.85
N GLY A 499 -15.40 -19.85 0.95
CA GLY A 499 -14.50 -20.26 2.03
C GLY A 499 -14.98 -19.82 3.41
N VAL A 500 -15.47 -18.59 3.55
CA VAL A 500 -16.07 -18.08 4.80
C VAL A 500 -17.32 -18.89 5.17
N PHE A 501 -18.17 -19.22 4.20
CA PHE A 501 -19.34 -20.09 4.46
C PHE A 501 -18.93 -21.50 4.91
N ILE A 502 -17.89 -22.09 4.30
CA ILE A 502 -17.38 -23.41 4.70
C ILE A 502 -16.87 -23.35 6.15
N ILE A 503 -16.08 -22.33 6.51
CA ILE A 503 -15.60 -22.13 7.89
C ILE A 503 -16.78 -22.03 8.85
N ASN A 504 -17.81 -21.26 8.52
CA ASN A 504 -19.03 -21.12 9.32
C ASN A 504 -19.75 -22.47 9.55
N GLN A 505 -19.88 -23.31 8.51
CA GLN A 505 -20.50 -24.62 8.65
C GLN A 505 -19.67 -25.57 9.52
N VAL A 506 -18.35 -25.57 9.34
CA VAL A 506 -17.43 -26.39 10.15
C VAL A 506 -17.50 -26.00 11.64
N GLN A 507 -17.55 -24.69 11.95
CA GLN A 507 -17.72 -24.22 13.32
C GLN A 507 -19.06 -24.66 13.92
N LYS A 508 -20.18 -24.45 13.20
CA LYS A 508 -21.50 -24.90 13.68
C LYS A 508 -21.55 -26.40 13.95
N TYR A 509 -20.86 -27.20 13.13
CA TYR A 509 -20.76 -28.64 13.36
C TYR A 509 -20.01 -28.98 14.66
N ARG A 510 -18.90 -28.26 14.93
CA ARG A 510 -18.10 -28.44 16.16
C ARG A 510 -18.85 -28.05 17.44
N TYR A 511 -19.74 -27.04 17.39
CA TYR A 511 -20.53 -26.62 18.56
C TYR A 511 -21.75 -27.51 18.82
N ASN A 512 -22.19 -28.27 17.82
CA ASN A 512 -23.35 -29.16 17.94
C ASN A 512 -22.98 -30.63 18.30
N HIS A 513 -21.69 -30.93 18.33
CA HIS A 513 -21.12 -32.23 18.72
C HIS A 513 -19.97 -32.07 19.72
#